data_f401c494c3c16ce51698d82c7a8e74aa
#
_entry.id   f401c494c3c16ce51698d82c7a8e74aa
#
_cell.length_a   1.000
_cell.length_b   1.000
_cell.length_c   1.000
_cell.angle_alpha   90.00
_cell.angle_beta   90.00
_cell.angle_gamma   90.00
#
_symmetry.space_group_name_H-M   'P 1'
#
loop_
_entity.id
_entity.type
_entity.pdbx_description
1 polymer ?
#
loop_
_entity_poly.entity_id
_entity_poly.type
_entity_poly.pdbx_seq_one_letter_code
_entity_poly.pdbx_strand_id
1 'polypeptide(L)'
;MSPNNKKKLDLIRVKLDELDNKLLSLIKYRTKLVEEVLKLKEFKKEIVDKKRINFILKKINAKSLKQGIDPKITNRIWKNMIWSYIYYERRNFKKK
;
A
#
# COMPACT_ATOMS: atom_id res chain seq x y z
N MET A 1 -21.38 20.28 14.29
CA MET A 1 -21.99 19.82 13.02
C MET A 1 -23.51 19.74 13.19
N SER A 2 -24.26 20.24 12.22
CA SER A 2 -25.71 20.20 12.28
C SER A 2 -26.24 18.76 12.22
N PRO A 3 -27.47 18.47 12.73
CA PRO A 3 -28.02 17.11 12.65
C PRO A 3 -28.13 16.59 11.22
N ASN A 4 -28.46 17.45 10.26
CA ASN A 4 -28.57 17.07 8.85
C ASN A 4 -27.18 16.70 8.27
N ASN A 5 -26.14 17.49 8.59
CA ASN A 5 -24.79 17.21 8.15
C ASN A 5 -24.24 15.96 8.84
N LYS A 6 -24.62 15.69 10.08
CA LYS A 6 -24.24 14.46 10.77
C LYS A 6 -24.80 13.23 10.08
N LYS A 7 -26.06 13.26 9.64
CA LYS A 7 -26.66 12.16 8.86
C LYS A 7 -25.90 11.92 7.57
N LYS A 8 -25.56 12.99 6.86
CA LYS A 8 -24.76 12.89 5.62
C LYS A 8 -23.38 12.30 5.87
N LEU A 9 -22.74 12.72 6.96
CA LEU A 9 -21.44 12.20 7.36
C LEU A 9 -21.51 10.70 7.64
N ASP A 10 -22.54 10.25 8.37
CA ASP A 10 -22.70 8.83 8.69
C ASP A 10 -22.86 7.98 7.43
N LEU A 11 -23.61 8.47 6.43
CA LEU A 11 -23.76 7.80 5.15
C LEU A 11 -22.44 7.69 4.39
N ILE A 12 -21.65 8.76 4.39
CA ILE A 12 -20.33 8.78 3.75
C ILE A 12 -19.38 7.79 4.46
N ARG A 13 -19.43 7.73 5.78
CA ARG A 13 -18.60 6.81 6.56
C ARG A 13 -18.91 5.34 6.27
N VAL A 14 -20.20 5.01 6.06
CA VAL A 14 -20.58 3.67 5.61
C VAL A 14 -19.89 3.32 4.28
N LYS A 15 -19.89 4.27 3.34
CA LYS A 15 -19.22 4.07 2.05
C LYS A 15 -17.72 3.92 2.20
N LEU A 16 -17.11 4.69 3.10
CA LEU A 16 -15.67 4.56 3.41
C LEU A 16 -15.35 3.19 3.99
N ASP A 17 -16.18 2.70 4.91
CA ASP A 17 -15.99 1.39 5.53
C ASP A 17 -16.09 0.26 4.50
N GLU A 18 -17.03 0.36 3.57
CA GLU A 18 -17.16 -0.59 2.47
C GLU A 18 -15.93 -0.57 1.55
N LEU A 19 -15.42 0.64 1.28
CA LEU A 19 -14.22 0.80 0.48
C LEU A 19 -13.01 0.21 1.17
N ASP A 20 -12.89 0.42 2.49
CA ASP A 20 -11.80 -0.14 3.28
C ASP A 20 -11.79 -1.68 3.24
N ASN A 21 -12.97 -2.31 3.23
CA ASN A 21 -13.07 -3.76 3.07
C ASN A 21 -12.47 -4.22 1.73
N LYS A 22 -12.71 -3.47 0.66
CA LYS A 22 -12.12 -3.76 -0.66
C LYS A 22 -10.61 -3.57 -0.64
N LEU A 23 -10.13 -2.50 0.00
CA LEU A 23 -8.71 -2.24 0.15
C LEU A 23 -8.01 -3.36 0.93
N LEU A 24 -8.62 -3.85 2.01
CA LEU A 24 -8.08 -4.97 2.78
C LEU A 24 -7.94 -6.23 1.93
N SER A 25 -8.93 -6.51 1.09
CA SER A 25 -8.88 -7.66 0.18
C SER A 25 -7.72 -7.53 -0.82
N LEU A 26 -7.50 -6.31 -1.34
CA LEU A 26 -6.40 -6.03 -2.25
C LEU A 26 -5.05 -6.15 -1.55
N ILE A 27 -4.95 -5.66 -0.32
CA ILE A 27 -3.73 -5.80 0.49
C ILE A 27 -3.44 -7.27 0.78
N LYS A 28 -4.46 -8.06 1.09
CA LYS A 28 -4.30 -9.51 1.28
C LYS A 28 -3.70 -10.17 0.04
N TYR A 29 -4.20 -9.84 -1.14
CA TYR A 29 -3.67 -10.36 -2.40
C TYR A 29 -2.23 -9.89 -2.64
N ARG A 30 -1.98 -8.59 -2.42
CA ARG A 30 -0.64 -8.02 -2.58
C ARG A 30 0.36 -8.69 -1.64
N THR A 31 -0.04 -8.98 -0.41
CA THR A 31 0.80 -9.68 0.57
C THR A 31 1.17 -11.08 0.08
N LYS A 32 0.24 -11.80 -0.51
CA LYS A 32 0.53 -13.12 -1.10
C LYS A 32 1.57 -13.03 -2.21
N LEU A 33 1.46 -12.00 -3.05
CA LEU A 33 2.45 -11.78 -4.12
C LEU A 33 3.83 -11.43 -3.55
N VAL A 34 3.87 -10.64 -2.49
CA VAL A 34 5.13 -10.33 -1.78
C VAL A 34 5.75 -11.59 -1.20
N GLU A 35 4.94 -12.48 -0.63
CA GLU A 35 5.42 -13.78 -0.12
C GLU A 35 6.04 -14.63 -1.24
N GLU A 36 5.43 -14.62 -2.42
CA GLU A 36 5.98 -15.32 -3.59
C GLU A 36 7.32 -14.73 -4.01
N VAL A 37 7.43 -13.40 -4.05
CA VAL A 37 8.69 -12.71 -4.36
C VAL A 37 9.76 -13.05 -3.32
N LEU A 38 9.39 -13.05 -2.04
CA LEU A 38 10.31 -13.36 -0.95
C LEU A 38 10.93 -14.76 -1.10
N LYS A 39 10.15 -15.73 -1.54
CA LYS A 39 10.63 -17.10 -1.78
C LYS A 39 11.69 -17.17 -2.87
N LEU A 40 11.68 -16.24 -3.82
CA LEU A 40 12.65 -16.19 -4.92
C LEU A 40 13.97 -15.54 -4.53
N LYS A 41 14.00 -14.77 -3.43
CA LYS A 41 15.20 -14.11 -2.96
C LYS A 41 16.10 -15.10 -2.26
N GLU A 42 17.38 -15.10 -2.62
CA GLU A 42 18.39 -15.99 -2.03
C GLU A 42 19.12 -15.35 -0.85
N PHE A 43 19.30 -14.03 -0.91
CA PHE A 43 20.05 -13.28 0.08
C PHE A 43 19.21 -12.20 0.74
N LYS A 44 19.40 -12.00 2.04
CA LYS A 44 18.67 -10.99 2.81
C LYS A 44 18.85 -9.57 2.25
N LYS A 45 20.01 -9.28 1.66
CA LYS A 45 20.28 -7.97 1.04
C LYS A 45 19.39 -7.66 -0.15
N GLU A 46 18.75 -8.66 -0.76
CA GLU A 46 17.84 -8.47 -1.88
C GLU A 46 16.48 -7.91 -1.45
N ILE A 47 16.18 -7.90 -0.15
CA ILE A 47 14.90 -7.40 0.36
C ILE A 47 14.74 -5.91 0.07
N VAL A 48 15.78 -5.11 0.27
CA VAL A 48 15.74 -3.69 -0.06
C VAL A 48 16.26 -3.48 -1.48
N ASP A 49 15.36 -3.35 -2.43
CA ASP A 49 15.68 -3.09 -3.83
C ASP A 49 15.40 -1.62 -4.13
N LYS A 50 16.42 -0.78 -4.04
CA LYS A 50 16.29 0.68 -4.23
C LYS A 50 15.80 1.06 -5.61
N LYS A 51 16.23 0.36 -6.64
CA LYS A 51 15.78 0.59 -8.02
C LYS A 51 14.28 0.35 -8.16
N ARG A 52 13.80 -0.76 -7.58
CA ARG A 52 12.38 -1.10 -7.59
C ARG A 52 11.55 -0.10 -6.80
N ILE A 53 12.01 0.31 -5.63
CA ILE A 53 11.35 1.30 -4.79
C ILE A 53 11.18 2.62 -5.56
N ASN A 54 12.26 3.11 -6.16
CA ASN A 54 12.22 4.35 -6.94
C ASN A 54 11.29 4.24 -8.14
N PHE A 55 11.32 3.10 -8.83
CA PHE A 55 10.43 2.83 -9.96
C PHE A 55 8.95 2.90 -9.54
N ILE A 56 8.60 2.23 -8.44
CA ILE A 56 7.23 2.23 -7.93
C ILE A 56 6.78 3.63 -7.57
N LEU A 57 7.59 4.38 -6.81
CA LEU A 57 7.21 5.72 -6.36
C LEU A 57 7.03 6.69 -7.52
N LYS A 58 7.89 6.65 -8.53
CA LYS A 58 7.75 7.47 -9.74
C LYS A 58 6.48 7.11 -10.50
N LYS A 59 6.21 5.83 -10.67
CA LYS A 59 5.03 5.34 -11.38
C LYS A 59 3.74 5.76 -10.67
N ILE A 60 3.68 5.61 -9.34
CA ILE A 60 2.51 5.99 -8.55
C ILE A 60 2.30 7.49 -8.59
N ASN A 61 3.37 8.28 -8.51
CA ASN A 61 3.28 9.74 -8.63
C ASN A 61 2.67 10.16 -9.97
N ALA A 62 3.17 9.61 -11.06
CA ALA A 62 2.68 9.93 -12.41
C ALA A 62 1.22 9.52 -12.58
N LYS A 63 0.83 8.34 -12.12
CA LYS A 63 -0.55 7.85 -12.18
C LYS A 63 -1.49 8.69 -11.31
N SER A 64 -1.02 9.13 -10.14
CA SER A 64 -1.80 10.00 -9.25
C SER A 64 -2.15 11.31 -9.93
N LEU A 65 -1.15 11.97 -10.51
CA LEU A 65 -1.35 13.23 -11.24
C LEU A 65 -2.35 13.03 -12.39
N LYS A 66 -2.21 11.95 -13.14
CA LYS A 66 -3.08 11.66 -14.27
C LYS A 66 -4.53 11.43 -13.84
N GLN A 67 -4.75 10.86 -12.66
CA GLN A 67 -6.09 10.57 -12.13
C GLN A 67 -6.64 11.68 -11.24
N GLY A 68 -5.92 12.80 -11.10
CA GLY A 68 -6.36 13.90 -10.26
C GLY A 68 -6.28 13.61 -8.77
N ILE A 69 -5.42 12.68 -8.36
CA ILE A 69 -5.18 12.37 -6.96
C ILE A 69 -4.00 13.20 -6.46
N ASP A 70 -4.12 13.79 -5.27
CA ASP A 70 -3.02 14.52 -4.66
C ASP A 70 -1.85 13.56 -4.41
N PRO A 71 -0.68 13.78 -5.06
CA PRO A 71 0.47 12.89 -4.89
C PRO A 71 1.01 12.83 -3.47
N LYS A 72 0.75 13.85 -2.64
CA LYS A 72 1.13 13.83 -1.23
C LYS A 72 0.44 12.70 -0.47
N ILE A 73 -0.79 12.36 -0.86
CA ILE A 73 -1.54 11.25 -0.25
C ILE A 73 -0.93 9.92 -0.69
N THR A 74 -0.85 9.69 -1.99
CA THR A 74 -0.38 8.41 -2.52
C THR A 74 1.09 8.15 -2.23
N ASN A 75 1.93 9.18 -2.25
CA ASN A 75 3.34 9.04 -1.92
C ASN A 75 3.54 8.51 -0.49
N ARG A 76 2.81 9.05 0.48
CA ARG A 76 2.88 8.60 1.87
C ARG A 76 2.38 7.17 2.03
N ILE A 77 1.23 6.86 1.39
CA ILE A 77 0.66 5.51 1.47
C ILE A 77 1.64 4.50 0.89
N TRP A 78 2.20 4.75 -0.30
CA TRP A 78 3.10 3.80 -0.95
C TRP A 78 4.43 3.67 -0.23
N LYS A 79 5.01 4.76 0.26
CA LYS A 79 6.24 4.69 1.07
C LYS A 79 6.03 3.82 2.30
N ASN A 80 4.97 4.07 3.05
CA ASN A 80 4.67 3.30 4.26
C ASN A 80 4.38 1.84 3.95
N MET A 81 3.65 1.57 2.88
CA MET A 81 3.35 0.21 2.45
C MET A 81 4.62 -0.54 2.06
N ILE A 82 5.49 0.08 1.25
CA ILE A 82 6.76 -0.52 0.82
C ILE A 82 7.61 -0.89 2.03
N TRP A 83 7.79 0.04 2.98
CA TRP A 83 8.59 -0.20 4.18
C TRP A 83 7.95 -1.22 5.12
N SER A 84 6.64 -1.25 5.21
CA SER A 84 5.92 -2.28 5.98
C SER A 84 6.19 -3.67 5.43
N TYR A 85 6.20 -3.83 4.10
CA TYR A 85 6.54 -5.09 3.46
C TYR A 85 8.02 -5.44 3.61
N ILE A 86 8.92 -4.46 3.58
CA ILE A 86 10.34 -4.71 3.85
C ILE A 86 10.53 -5.30 5.25
N TYR A 87 9.87 -4.71 6.26
CA TYR A 87 9.92 -5.25 7.63
C TYR A 87 9.33 -6.65 7.70
N TYR A 88 8.21 -6.87 7.04
CA TYR A 88 7.59 -8.19 6.95
C TYR A 88 8.53 -9.22 6.31
N GLU A 89 9.16 -8.87 5.19
CA GLU A 89 10.10 -9.75 4.51
C GLU A 89 11.31 -10.08 5.38
N ARG A 90 11.85 -9.09 6.10
CA ARG A 90 12.98 -9.30 7.02
C ARG A 90 12.64 -10.31 8.12
N ARG A 91 11.43 -10.20 8.68
CA ARG A 91 10.98 -11.12 9.74
C ARG A 91 10.74 -12.54 9.22
N ASN A 92 10.39 -12.68 7.96
CA ASN A 92 10.00 -13.96 7.36
C ASN A 92 11.06 -14.56 6.44
N PHE A 93 12.21 -13.92 6.32
CA PHE A 93 13.31 -14.45 5.51
C PHE A 93 13.95 -15.63 6.23
N LYS A 94 13.95 -16.80 5.58
CA LYS A 94 14.39 -18.08 6.18
C LYS A 94 15.67 -18.65 5.59
N LYS A 95 16.19 -18.05 4.54
CA LYS A 95 17.42 -18.50 3.88
C LYS A 95 18.62 -17.83 4.53
N LYS A 96 19.75 -18.52 4.51
CA LYS A 96 21.01 -17.99 5.04
C LYS A 96 21.77 -17.16 4.00
#